data_df5c111097b3a4248648caf2aca0b6db
#
_entry.id   df5c111097b3a4248648caf2aca0b6db
#
_cell.length_a   1.000
_cell.length_b   1.000
_cell.length_c   1.000
_cell.angle_alpha   90.00
_cell.angle_beta   90.00
_cell.angle_gamma   90.00
#
_symmetry.space_group_name_H-M   'P 1'
#
loop_
_entity.id
_entity.type
_entity.pdbx_description
1 polymer ?
#
loop_
_entity_poly.entity_id
_entity_poly.type
_entity_poly.pdbx_seq_one_letter_code
_entity_poly.pdbx_strand_id
1 'polypeptide(L)'
;MRRHLARSLAVGAAAALIPLASPAPATADNVVIGGFPVDISHSPWTVALSSRDRFGGTRAGQFCGGVAVSRSTVVTAAHCMSTAVLGAPPGQVRDLKVIAGRTDLLSSQGSEIPVTATRVNPAYNSYTNAGDFAVLTLASPLPATSVIPMAAAGDPAYAPGTAATVYGWGDATGDADYARSLRGANLQVLPDTTCEQAYPGGLDGKYLRASMLCAGQPQGGRDACQGDSGGPLVAQGRLIGLVSWGSGCGQPGSPGVYTRVSEVVSTLTADH
;
A
#
# COMPACT_ATOMS: atom_id res chain seq x y z
N MET A 1 -33.81 34.33 86.43
CA MET A 1 -34.05 34.36 84.96
C MET A 1 -32.77 34.65 84.26
N ARG A 2 -32.11 33.66 83.68
CA ARG A 2 -30.87 33.77 82.88
C ARG A 2 -31.14 33.19 81.51
N ARG A 3 -31.08 34.00 80.45
CA ARG A 3 -31.24 33.66 79.04
C ARG A 3 -29.91 33.24 78.50
N HIS A 4 -29.79 32.02 78.01
CA HIS A 4 -28.66 31.50 77.28
C HIS A 4 -28.85 31.78 75.80
N LEU A 5 -27.97 32.59 75.21
CA LEU A 5 -27.85 32.80 73.77
C LEU A 5 -27.00 31.67 73.16
N ALA A 6 -27.57 30.85 72.32
CA ALA A 6 -26.88 29.88 71.51
C ALA A 6 -26.28 30.59 70.27
N ARG A 7 -25.00 30.51 70.08
CA ARG A 7 -24.32 30.94 68.84
C ARG A 7 -24.21 29.74 67.93
N SER A 8 -24.92 29.82 66.77
CA SER A 8 -24.80 28.84 65.67
C SER A 8 -23.58 29.20 64.83
N LEU A 9 -22.61 28.30 64.72
CA LEU A 9 -21.51 28.37 63.75
C LEU A 9 -21.99 27.74 62.44
N ALA A 10 -22.06 28.56 61.38
CA ALA A 10 -22.26 28.07 60.05
C ALA A 10 -20.91 27.68 59.43
N VAL A 11 -20.71 26.40 59.18
CA VAL A 11 -19.54 25.87 58.42
C VAL A 11 -19.90 25.94 56.92
N GLY A 12 -19.26 26.86 56.21
CA GLY A 12 -19.37 26.95 54.76
C GLY A 12 -18.48 25.92 54.08
N ALA A 13 -19.07 24.94 53.43
CA ALA A 13 -18.35 23.99 52.56
C ALA A 13 -18.11 24.65 51.20
N ALA A 14 -16.85 25.01 50.91
CA ALA A 14 -16.42 25.43 49.58
C ALA A 14 -16.27 24.21 48.69
N ALA A 15 -17.21 23.98 47.76
CA ALA A 15 -17.08 22.97 46.73
C ALA A 15 -16.11 23.46 45.64
N ALA A 16 -14.93 22.86 45.58
CA ALA A 16 -13.98 23.08 44.49
C ALA A 16 -14.51 22.39 43.21
N LEU A 17 -14.94 23.15 42.23
CA LEU A 17 -15.26 22.68 40.89
C LEU A 17 -13.95 22.35 40.15
N ILE A 18 -13.59 21.09 40.06
CA ILE A 18 -12.51 20.57 39.19
C ILE A 18 -13.08 20.53 37.77
N PRO A 19 -12.50 21.28 36.80
CA PRO A 19 -12.94 21.13 35.41
C PRO A 19 -12.56 19.73 34.92
N LEU A 20 -13.55 18.94 34.54
CA LEU A 20 -13.38 17.70 33.80
C LEU A 20 -12.88 18.10 32.40
N ALA A 21 -11.56 18.02 32.17
CA ALA A 21 -11.01 18.09 30.83
C ALA A 21 -11.53 16.87 30.06
N SER A 22 -12.49 17.06 29.15
CA SER A 22 -12.86 16.05 28.20
C SER A 22 -11.63 15.73 27.34
N PRO A 23 -11.22 14.45 27.21
CA PRO A 23 -10.18 14.09 26.25
C PRO A 23 -10.68 14.51 24.86
N ALA A 24 -9.87 15.30 24.15
CA ALA A 24 -10.12 15.57 22.75
C ALA A 24 -10.19 14.23 22.00
N PRO A 25 -11.15 14.05 21.08
CA PRO A 25 -11.17 12.85 20.27
C PRO A 25 -9.84 12.78 19.52
N ALA A 26 -9.07 11.72 19.76
CA ALA A 26 -7.94 11.38 18.90
C ALA A 26 -8.55 11.11 17.52
N THR A 27 -8.30 11.98 16.55
CA THR A 27 -8.56 11.70 15.15
C THR A 27 -7.62 10.58 14.77
N ALA A 28 -8.13 9.36 14.74
CA ALA A 28 -7.44 8.23 14.14
C ALA A 28 -7.45 8.47 12.63
N ASP A 29 -6.40 9.10 12.10
CA ASP A 29 -6.10 9.07 10.67
C ASP A 29 -5.63 7.63 10.32
N ASN A 30 -6.58 6.72 10.19
CA ASN A 30 -6.36 5.34 9.80
C ASN A 30 -6.34 5.26 8.27
N VAL A 31 -5.17 5.00 7.68
CA VAL A 31 -5.03 4.94 6.21
C VAL A 31 -3.88 4.03 5.81
N VAL A 32 -4.04 3.16 4.86
CA VAL A 32 -3.54 1.79 4.74
C VAL A 32 -3.94 1.07 6.02
N ILE A 33 -4.72 0.00 5.99
CA ILE A 33 -5.35 -0.54 7.21
C ILE A 33 -4.32 -0.60 8.34
N GLY A 34 -4.54 0.16 9.43
CA GLY A 34 -3.60 0.27 10.56
C GLY A 34 -2.23 0.88 10.25
N GLY A 35 -2.12 1.65 9.15
CA GLY A 35 -0.88 2.26 8.69
C GLY A 35 -0.55 3.61 9.33
N PHE A 36 0.57 4.20 8.90
CA PHE A 36 1.10 5.48 9.35
C PHE A 36 1.42 6.40 8.16
N PRO A 37 1.39 7.73 8.34
CA PRO A 37 1.82 8.68 7.32
C PRO A 37 3.29 8.48 6.94
N VAL A 38 3.59 8.61 5.65
CA VAL A 38 4.95 8.52 5.11
C VAL A 38 5.21 9.74 4.22
N ASP A 39 6.34 10.41 4.45
CA ASP A 39 6.85 11.35 3.46
C ASP A 39 7.53 10.58 2.32
N ILE A 40 7.30 11.01 1.07
CA ILE A 40 7.84 10.35 -0.12
C ILE A 40 9.37 10.24 -0.12
N SER A 41 10.07 11.10 0.59
CA SER A 41 11.52 11.04 0.74
C SER A 41 12.01 9.76 1.44
N HIS A 42 11.15 9.09 2.24
CA HIS A 42 11.46 7.82 2.88
C HIS A 42 11.17 6.59 2.01
N SER A 43 10.42 6.78 0.92
CA SER A 43 10.14 5.72 -0.07
C SER A 43 10.11 6.29 -1.49
N PRO A 44 11.17 6.95 -1.95
CA PRO A 44 11.18 7.74 -3.18
C PRO A 44 10.98 6.91 -4.46
N TRP A 45 11.09 5.60 -4.36
CA TRP A 45 10.80 4.62 -5.41
C TRP A 45 9.31 4.31 -5.56
N THR A 46 8.48 4.68 -4.57
CA THR A 46 7.02 4.46 -4.64
C THR A 46 6.40 5.49 -5.57
N VAL A 47 5.66 5.01 -6.55
CA VAL A 47 4.99 5.85 -7.52
C VAL A 47 3.50 5.52 -7.61
N ALA A 48 2.68 6.50 -8.03
CA ALA A 48 1.28 6.29 -8.32
C ALA A 48 1.06 6.18 -9.83
N LEU A 49 0.25 5.20 -10.27
CA LEU A 49 -0.23 5.14 -11.65
C LEU A 49 -1.51 5.97 -11.78
N SER A 50 -1.60 6.77 -12.81
CA SER A 50 -2.63 7.78 -12.99
C SER A 50 -3.16 7.83 -14.42
N SER A 51 -4.48 7.98 -14.54
CA SER A 51 -5.19 8.45 -15.72
C SER A 51 -6.39 9.28 -15.26
N ARG A 52 -6.36 10.59 -15.52
CA ARG A 52 -7.47 11.47 -15.16
C ARG A 52 -8.68 11.27 -16.07
N ASP A 53 -8.45 10.92 -17.32
CA ASP A 53 -9.52 10.65 -18.28
C ASP A 53 -10.37 9.45 -17.82
N ARG A 54 -9.73 8.45 -17.19
CA ARG A 54 -10.39 7.24 -16.71
C ARG A 54 -10.92 7.34 -15.29
N PHE A 55 -10.14 7.92 -14.37
CA PHE A 55 -10.41 7.90 -12.91
C PHE A 55 -10.72 9.27 -12.33
N GLY A 56 -10.80 10.30 -13.17
CA GLY A 56 -11.12 11.66 -12.76
C GLY A 56 -9.96 12.42 -12.13
N GLY A 57 -10.21 13.69 -11.80
CA GLY A 57 -9.20 14.60 -11.24
C GLY A 57 -8.97 14.42 -9.73
N THR A 58 -9.90 13.79 -9.03
CA THR A 58 -9.79 13.50 -7.60
C THR A 58 -8.57 12.60 -7.37
N ARG A 59 -7.72 12.94 -6.41
CA ARG A 59 -6.46 12.20 -6.17
C ARG A 59 -5.57 12.09 -7.42
N ALA A 60 -5.58 13.10 -8.29
CA ALA A 60 -4.83 13.18 -9.55
C ALA A 60 -5.05 11.98 -10.51
N GLY A 61 -6.21 11.30 -10.44
CA GLY A 61 -6.52 10.14 -11.28
C GLY A 61 -5.77 8.87 -10.90
N GLN A 62 -5.25 8.78 -9.66
CA GLN A 62 -4.55 7.59 -9.18
C GLN A 62 -5.51 6.39 -9.10
N PHE A 63 -5.05 5.21 -9.58
CA PHE A 63 -5.81 3.97 -9.57
C PHE A 63 -5.03 2.75 -9.08
N CYS A 64 -3.71 2.77 -9.23
CA CYS A 64 -2.79 1.73 -8.77
C CYS A 64 -1.48 2.37 -8.27
N GLY A 65 -0.66 1.59 -7.60
CA GLY A 65 0.72 1.89 -7.26
C GLY A 65 1.71 1.31 -8.29
N GLY A 66 2.97 1.64 -8.10
CA GLY A 66 4.09 1.10 -8.85
C GLY A 66 5.39 1.35 -8.14
N VAL A 67 6.48 0.79 -8.68
CA VAL A 67 7.82 0.87 -8.09
C VAL A 67 8.87 1.18 -9.14
N ALA A 68 9.64 2.24 -8.93
CA ALA A 68 10.77 2.56 -9.78
C ALA A 68 11.94 1.62 -9.49
N VAL A 69 12.27 0.74 -10.44
CA VAL A 69 13.38 -0.23 -10.36
C VAL A 69 14.59 0.18 -11.20
N SER A 70 14.39 1.15 -12.09
CA SER A 70 15.46 1.93 -12.73
C SER A 70 14.97 3.37 -12.94
N ARG A 71 15.84 4.24 -13.45
CA ARG A 71 15.46 5.64 -13.71
C ARG A 71 14.36 5.79 -14.76
N SER A 72 14.19 4.82 -15.65
CA SER A 72 13.20 4.83 -16.73
C SER A 72 12.22 3.65 -16.70
N THR A 73 12.31 2.79 -15.67
CA THR A 73 11.49 1.57 -15.57
C THR A 73 10.74 1.54 -14.26
N VAL A 74 9.43 1.37 -14.37
CA VAL A 74 8.52 1.12 -13.24
C VAL A 74 7.94 -0.27 -13.38
N VAL A 75 7.87 -1.03 -12.30
CA VAL A 75 7.12 -2.28 -12.23
C VAL A 75 5.82 -2.05 -11.45
N THR A 76 4.76 -2.73 -11.85
CA THR A 76 3.44 -2.68 -11.24
C THR A 76 2.73 -4.03 -11.40
N ALA A 77 1.51 -4.17 -10.90
CA ALA A 77 0.71 -5.37 -11.13
C ALA A 77 0.16 -5.43 -12.58
N ALA A 78 0.12 -6.62 -13.15
CA ALA A 78 -0.42 -6.85 -14.50
C ALA A 78 -1.92 -6.53 -14.56
N HIS A 79 -2.68 -6.85 -13.51
CA HIS A 79 -4.12 -6.55 -13.47
C HIS A 79 -4.41 -5.05 -13.56
N CYS A 80 -3.51 -4.18 -13.08
CA CYS A 80 -3.63 -2.73 -13.25
C CYS A 80 -3.63 -2.28 -14.72
N MET A 81 -2.97 -3.05 -15.59
CA MET A 81 -2.87 -2.80 -17.03
C MET A 81 -3.95 -3.52 -17.83
N SER A 82 -4.92 -4.15 -17.18
CA SER A 82 -6.02 -4.85 -17.85
C SER A 82 -7.05 -3.88 -18.44
N THR A 83 -7.73 -4.33 -19.49
CA THR A 83 -8.88 -3.59 -20.06
C THR A 83 -10.04 -3.47 -19.07
N ALA A 84 -10.17 -4.38 -18.12
CA ALA A 84 -11.18 -4.31 -17.07
C ALA A 84 -10.94 -3.09 -16.14
N VAL A 85 -9.69 -2.76 -15.83
CA VAL A 85 -9.31 -1.60 -15.03
C VAL A 85 -9.26 -0.33 -15.89
N LEU A 86 -8.52 -0.35 -16.99
CA LEU A 86 -8.25 0.84 -17.81
C LEU A 86 -9.39 1.22 -18.77
N GLY A 87 -10.34 0.30 -19.03
CA GLY A 87 -11.41 0.48 -20.02
C GLY A 87 -10.97 0.33 -21.47
N ALA A 88 -9.66 0.23 -21.70
CA ALA A 88 -9.03 0.06 -23.02
C ALA A 88 -7.68 -0.65 -22.85
N PRO A 89 -7.08 -1.20 -23.91
CA PRO A 89 -5.68 -1.64 -23.88
C PRO A 89 -4.74 -0.50 -23.45
N PRO A 90 -3.68 -0.77 -22.66
CA PRO A 90 -2.81 0.28 -22.09
C PRO A 90 -2.26 1.27 -23.14
N GLY A 91 -1.88 0.79 -24.31
CA GLY A 91 -1.38 1.63 -25.41
C GLY A 91 -2.42 2.58 -26.03
N GLN A 92 -3.68 2.45 -25.67
CA GLN A 92 -4.77 3.34 -26.11
C GLN A 92 -5.16 4.36 -25.03
N VAL A 93 -4.66 4.24 -23.81
CA VAL A 93 -4.88 5.19 -22.71
C VAL A 93 -3.87 6.33 -22.84
N ARG A 94 -4.31 7.44 -23.47
CA ARG A 94 -3.43 8.56 -23.88
C ARG A 94 -2.79 9.32 -22.72
N ASP A 95 -3.46 9.37 -21.58
CA ASP A 95 -3.03 10.09 -20.39
C ASP A 95 -2.48 9.18 -19.29
N LEU A 96 -2.08 7.93 -19.63
CA LEU A 96 -1.43 7.04 -18.68
C LEU A 96 -0.08 7.62 -18.24
N LYS A 97 0.04 7.88 -16.94
CA LYS A 97 1.22 8.53 -16.34
C LYS A 97 1.64 7.83 -15.06
N VAL A 98 2.89 8.07 -14.71
CA VAL A 98 3.46 7.80 -13.39
C VAL A 98 3.62 9.12 -12.65
N ILE A 99 3.10 9.20 -11.42
CA ILE A 99 3.33 10.31 -10.49
C ILE A 99 4.43 9.88 -9.51
N ALA A 100 5.54 10.59 -9.52
CA ALA A 100 6.71 10.32 -8.68
C ALA A 100 7.10 11.53 -7.83
N GLY A 101 7.69 11.28 -6.64
CA GLY A 101 8.16 12.34 -5.74
C GLY A 101 7.03 13.16 -5.11
N ARG A 102 5.86 12.54 -4.85
CA ARG A 102 4.67 13.21 -4.34
C ARG A 102 4.13 12.48 -3.12
N THR A 103 4.07 13.16 -1.98
CA THR A 103 3.44 12.63 -0.76
C THR A 103 1.92 12.76 -0.85
N ASP A 104 1.41 13.97 -1.10
CA ASP A 104 -0.01 14.30 -1.22
C ASP A 104 -0.40 14.38 -2.70
N LEU A 105 -1.27 13.47 -3.16
CA LEU A 105 -1.71 13.41 -4.56
C LEU A 105 -2.44 14.68 -5.04
N LEU A 106 -2.96 15.50 -4.13
CA LEU A 106 -3.59 16.79 -4.47
C LEU A 106 -2.58 17.93 -4.60
N SER A 107 -1.31 17.71 -4.23
CA SER A 107 -0.26 18.70 -4.41
C SER A 107 0.26 18.70 -5.85
N SER A 108 1.04 19.73 -6.20
CA SER A 108 1.78 19.83 -7.46
C SER A 108 3.24 19.36 -7.32
N GLN A 109 3.64 18.81 -6.17
CA GLN A 109 5.01 18.32 -5.95
C GLN A 109 5.33 17.11 -6.83
N GLY A 110 6.61 16.89 -7.06
CA GLY A 110 7.10 15.78 -7.87
C GLY A 110 6.84 15.97 -9.37
N SER A 111 6.75 14.86 -10.09
CA SER A 111 6.63 14.85 -11.55
C SER A 111 5.54 13.88 -11.99
N GLU A 112 4.82 14.24 -13.05
CA GLU A 112 3.89 13.38 -13.77
C GLU A 112 4.51 13.02 -15.11
N ILE A 113 4.97 11.78 -15.24
CA ILE A 113 5.76 11.31 -16.38
C ILE A 113 4.89 10.38 -17.24
N PRO A 114 4.70 10.67 -18.54
CA PRO A 114 3.97 9.76 -19.43
C PRO A 114 4.64 8.38 -19.51
N VAL A 115 3.80 7.33 -19.62
CA VAL A 115 4.22 5.98 -19.94
C VAL A 115 4.28 5.85 -21.46
N THR A 116 5.45 5.46 -22.00
CA THR A 116 5.68 5.31 -23.45
C THR A 116 5.49 3.88 -23.93
N ALA A 117 5.72 2.90 -23.04
CA ALA A 117 5.51 1.49 -23.35
C ALA A 117 5.04 0.74 -22.10
N THR A 118 4.19 -0.26 -22.34
CA THR A 118 3.71 -1.19 -21.31
C THR A 118 3.92 -2.61 -21.80
N ARG A 119 4.60 -3.42 -20.99
CA ARG A 119 4.76 -4.86 -21.22
C ARG A 119 4.17 -5.62 -20.05
N VAL A 120 3.03 -6.24 -20.27
CA VAL A 120 2.42 -7.15 -19.31
C VAL A 120 3.17 -8.48 -19.38
N ASN A 121 3.44 -9.11 -18.25
CA ASN A 121 4.03 -10.45 -18.20
C ASN A 121 3.19 -11.42 -19.06
N PRO A 122 3.76 -12.05 -20.11
CA PRO A 122 3.01 -12.97 -20.97
C PRO A 122 2.52 -14.23 -20.24
N ALA A 123 3.14 -14.57 -19.10
CA ALA A 123 2.74 -15.69 -18.25
C ALA A 123 1.67 -15.28 -17.19
N TYR A 124 1.23 -14.01 -17.17
CA TYR A 124 0.18 -13.58 -16.25
C TYR A 124 -1.13 -14.34 -16.50
N ASN A 125 -1.66 -14.91 -15.45
CA ASN A 125 -2.95 -15.60 -15.46
C ASN A 125 -3.96 -14.81 -14.61
N SER A 126 -4.92 -14.15 -15.26
CA SER A 126 -5.91 -13.31 -14.59
C SER A 126 -6.92 -14.07 -13.72
N TYR A 127 -7.01 -15.39 -13.85
CA TYR A 127 -7.87 -16.22 -13.01
C TYR A 127 -7.21 -16.59 -11.68
N THR A 128 -5.88 -16.84 -11.70
CA THR A 128 -5.13 -17.25 -10.52
C THR A 128 -4.25 -16.13 -9.93
N ASN A 129 -4.10 -15.03 -10.64
CA ASN A 129 -3.13 -13.95 -10.39
C ASN A 129 -1.66 -14.43 -10.37
N ALA A 130 -1.35 -15.58 -10.95
CA ALA A 130 0.03 -16.02 -11.14
C ALA A 130 0.76 -15.07 -12.08
N GLY A 131 1.98 -14.68 -11.74
CA GLY A 131 2.79 -13.78 -12.56
C GLY A 131 2.21 -12.38 -12.72
N ASP A 132 1.51 -11.86 -11.72
CA ASP A 132 0.80 -10.57 -11.76
C ASP A 132 1.79 -9.39 -11.70
N PHE A 133 2.50 -9.14 -12.80
CA PHE A 133 3.33 -7.95 -12.96
C PHE A 133 3.33 -7.43 -14.39
N ALA A 134 3.59 -6.13 -14.51
CA ALA A 134 3.83 -5.43 -15.76
C ALA A 134 5.02 -4.47 -15.61
N VAL A 135 5.69 -4.20 -16.73
CA VAL A 135 6.84 -3.30 -16.84
C VAL A 135 6.43 -2.09 -17.66
N LEU A 136 6.65 -0.91 -17.11
CA LEU A 136 6.34 0.37 -17.74
C LEU A 136 7.64 1.11 -18.08
N THR A 137 7.74 1.65 -19.30
CA THR A 137 8.82 2.55 -19.71
C THR A 137 8.35 3.99 -19.61
N LEU A 138 9.15 4.85 -19.00
CA LEU A 138 8.86 6.26 -18.80
C LEU A 138 9.42 7.14 -19.94
N ALA A 139 8.69 8.21 -20.27
CA ALA A 139 9.12 9.19 -21.28
C ALA A 139 10.36 10.00 -20.86
N SER A 140 10.59 10.14 -19.56
CA SER A 140 11.78 10.83 -19.01
C SER A 140 12.27 10.13 -17.75
N PRO A 141 13.60 10.20 -17.49
CA PRO A 141 14.18 9.47 -16.37
C PRO A 141 13.87 10.13 -15.02
N LEU A 142 13.64 9.30 -14.00
CA LEU A 142 13.56 9.67 -12.60
C LEU A 142 14.94 10.02 -12.02
N PRO A 143 15.00 10.74 -10.90
CA PRO A 143 16.23 10.89 -10.11
C PRO A 143 16.80 9.52 -9.72
N ALA A 144 18.14 9.40 -9.67
CA ALA A 144 18.79 8.15 -9.27
C ALA A 144 18.42 7.70 -7.83
N THR A 145 18.10 8.66 -6.97
CA THR A 145 17.64 8.39 -5.58
C THR A 145 16.24 7.82 -5.50
N SER A 146 15.49 7.79 -6.61
CA SER A 146 14.13 7.27 -6.68
C SER A 146 14.05 5.80 -7.12
N VAL A 147 15.15 5.04 -6.97
CA VAL A 147 15.23 3.64 -7.43
C VAL A 147 15.50 2.71 -6.25
N ILE A 148 14.83 1.57 -6.24
CA ILE A 148 15.06 0.51 -5.24
C ILE A 148 15.59 -0.77 -5.89
N PRO A 149 16.59 -1.45 -5.31
CA PRO A 149 17.03 -2.75 -5.80
C PRO A 149 15.96 -3.82 -5.56
N MET A 150 15.80 -4.72 -6.53
CA MET A 150 14.93 -5.88 -6.45
C MET A 150 15.65 -7.07 -5.78
N ALA A 151 14.93 -7.80 -4.94
CA ALA A 151 15.42 -9.03 -4.34
C ALA A 151 15.40 -10.18 -5.35
N ALA A 152 16.54 -10.82 -5.57
CA ALA A 152 16.66 -12.01 -6.41
C ALA A 152 16.17 -13.27 -5.65
N ALA A 153 16.08 -14.39 -6.34
CA ALA A 153 15.76 -15.68 -5.70
C ALA A 153 16.81 -16.03 -4.62
N GLY A 154 16.36 -16.50 -3.46
CA GLY A 154 17.23 -16.82 -2.33
C GLY A 154 17.67 -15.64 -1.47
N ASP A 155 17.22 -14.41 -1.78
CA ASP A 155 17.53 -13.25 -0.94
C ASP A 155 16.96 -13.42 0.48
N PRO A 156 17.73 -13.14 1.55
CA PRO A 156 17.27 -13.28 2.94
C PRO A 156 16.09 -12.40 3.29
N ALA A 157 15.82 -11.34 2.53
CA ALA A 157 14.63 -10.50 2.72
C ALA A 157 13.29 -11.26 2.54
N TYR A 158 13.30 -12.44 1.89
CA TYR A 158 12.14 -13.33 1.79
C TYR A 158 11.94 -14.27 2.98
N ALA A 159 12.86 -14.29 3.95
CA ALA A 159 12.76 -15.21 5.07
C ALA A 159 11.49 -14.93 5.91
N PRO A 160 10.74 -15.97 6.30
CA PRO A 160 9.60 -15.81 7.21
C PRO A 160 9.97 -15.09 8.50
N GLY A 161 9.11 -14.19 8.96
CA GLY A 161 9.34 -13.33 10.11
C GLY A 161 10.11 -12.04 9.80
N THR A 162 10.65 -11.89 8.58
CA THR A 162 11.32 -10.63 8.19
C THR A 162 10.32 -9.48 8.23
N ALA A 163 10.70 -8.39 8.90
CA ALA A 163 9.92 -7.17 8.92
C ALA A 163 9.89 -6.55 7.52
N ALA A 164 8.69 -6.22 7.06
CA ALA A 164 8.45 -5.60 5.76
C ALA A 164 7.53 -4.39 5.92
N THR A 165 7.57 -3.48 4.96
CA THR A 165 6.65 -2.34 4.91
C THR A 165 6.03 -2.28 3.52
N VAL A 166 4.70 -2.19 3.47
CA VAL A 166 3.96 -1.90 2.23
C VAL A 166 3.67 -0.40 2.18
N TYR A 167 3.68 0.18 0.99
CA TYR A 167 3.43 1.62 0.77
C TYR A 167 2.41 1.85 -0.32
N GLY A 168 1.55 2.87 -0.14
CA GLY A 168 0.60 3.26 -1.16
C GLY A 168 -0.37 4.38 -0.76
N TRP A 169 -1.33 4.64 -1.63
CA TRP A 169 -2.43 5.61 -1.47
C TRP A 169 -3.80 4.92 -1.57
N GLY A 170 -3.86 3.65 -1.25
CA GLY A 170 -5.08 2.85 -1.33
C GLY A 170 -6.12 3.19 -0.28
N ASP A 171 -7.14 2.37 -0.23
CA ASP A 171 -8.22 2.46 0.74
C ASP A 171 -7.67 2.23 2.15
N ALA A 172 -8.08 3.09 3.02
CA ALA A 172 -7.55 3.23 4.35
C ALA A 172 -8.37 2.54 5.43
N THR A 173 -9.63 2.33 5.15
CA THR A 173 -10.62 1.82 6.11
C THR A 173 -11.25 0.51 5.66
N GLY A 174 -11.14 0.18 4.37
CA GLY A 174 -11.86 -0.91 3.72
C GLY A 174 -13.26 -0.51 3.24
N ASP A 175 -13.63 0.78 3.42
CA ASP A 175 -14.94 1.35 3.06
C ASP A 175 -14.88 2.32 1.88
N ALA A 176 -13.86 2.19 1.03
CA ALA A 176 -13.55 3.07 -0.11
C ALA A 176 -13.14 4.50 0.29
N ASP A 177 -12.57 4.68 1.49
CA ASP A 177 -11.94 5.93 1.90
C ASP A 177 -10.45 5.93 1.51
N TYR A 178 -10.18 6.34 0.30
CA TYR A 178 -8.84 6.31 -0.29
C TYR A 178 -7.93 7.41 0.24
N ALA A 179 -6.72 7.03 0.62
CA ALA A 179 -5.71 7.96 1.09
C ALA A 179 -5.36 9.00 0.03
N ARG A 180 -5.33 10.25 0.46
CA ARG A 180 -4.81 11.37 -0.33
C ARG A 180 -3.28 11.47 -0.19
N SER A 181 -2.73 11.17 0.99
CA SER A 181 -1.31 11.20 1.31
C SER A 181 -0.73 9.80 1.42
N LEU A 182 0.55 9.64 1.02
CA LEU A 182 1.26 8.37 1.07
C LEU A 182 1.27 7.79 2.48
N ARG A 183 1.04 6.48 2.55
CA ARG A 183 0.98 5.72 3.79
C ARG A 183 1.89 4.50 3.72
N GLY A 184 2.24 3.96 4.89
CA GLY A 184 2.93 2.69 5.02
C GLY A 184 2.28 1.83 6.09
N ALA A 185 2.37 0.51 5.96
CA ALA A 185 2.02 -0.42 7.02
C ALA A 185 3.16 -1.42 7.27
N ASN A 186 3.48 -1.62 8.55
CA ASN A 186 4.47 -2.61 8.97
C ASN A 186 3.82 -3.99 9.02
N LEU A 187 4.39 -4.90 8.25
CA LEU A 187 3.98 -6.28 8.09
C LEU A 187 5.14 -7.22 8.42
N GLN A 188 4.87 -8.51 8.38
CA GLN A 188 5.90 -9.56 8.41
C GLN A 188 5.72 -10.48 7.20
N VAL A 189 6.82 -10.90 6.59
CA VAL A 189 6.80 -11.98 5.60
C VAL A 189 6.35 -13.26 6.32
N LEU A 190 5.35 -13.93 5.77
CA LEU A 190 4.79 -15.14 6.36
C LEU A 190 5.36 -16.40 5.67
N PRO A 191 5.38 -17.54 6.36
CA PRO A 191 5.74 -18.83 5.74
C PRO A 191 4.77 -19.15 4.59
N ASP A 192 5.29 -19.69 3.47
CA ASP A 192 4.44 -20.14 2.36
C ASP A 192 3.35 -21.12 2.81
N THR A 193 3.63 -21.97 3.80
CA THR A 193 2.62 -22.90 4.38
C THR A 193 1.44 -22.18 5.03
N THR A 194 1.67 -21.04 5.68
CA THR A 194 0.60 -20.20 6.22
C THR A 194 -0.28 -19.63 5.11
N CYS A 195 0.35 -19.18 4.02
CA CYS A 195 -0.34 -18.64 2.86
C CYS A 195 -1.16 -19.70 2.10
N GLU A 196 -0.59 -20.92 1.96
CA GLU A 196 -1.30 -22.06 1.37
C GLU A 196 -2.52 -22.49 2.19
N GLN A 197 -2.42 -22.41 3.51
CA GLN A 197 -3.55 -22.68 4.41
C GLN A 197 -4.64 -21.61 4.35
N ALA A 198 -4.24 -20.34 4.24
CA ALA A 198 -5.18 -19.24 4.09
C ALA A 198 -5.90 -19.26 2.73
N TYR A 199 -5.20 -19.69 1.67
CA TYR A 199 -5.68 -19.67 0.29
C TYR A 199 -5.47 -21.02 -0.41
N PRO A 200 -6.23 -22.06 -0.02
CA PRO A 200 -6.07 -23.41 -0.57
C PRO A 200 -6.64 -23.55 -1.98
N GLY A 201 -7.41 -22.59 -2.45
CA GLY A 201 -8.19 -22.59 -3.68
C GLY A 201 -9.69 -22.41 -3.40
N GLY A 202 -10.46 -22.16 -4.46
CA GLY A 202 -11.89 -21.87 -4.36
C GLY A 202 -12.18 -20.36 -4.47
N LEU A 203 -13.23 -19.88 -3.76
CA LEU A 203 -13.70 -18.50 -3.87
C LEU A 203 -12.69 -17.47 -3.36
N ASP A 204 -11.90 -17.81 -2.35
CA ASP A 204 -10.90 -16.91 -1.73
C ASP A 204 -9.58 -16.90 -2.49
N GLY A 205 -9.47 -17.62 -3.61
CA GLY A 205 -8.25 -17.68 -4.43
C GLY A 205 -7.33 -18.83 -4.04
N LYS A 206 -6.25 -18.98 -4.80
CA LYS A 206 -5.22 -20.00 -4.60
C LYS A 206 -3.83 -19.38 -4.53
N TYR A 207 -3.16 -19.58 -3.41
CA TYR A 207 -1.76 -19.17 -3.28
C TYR A 207 -0.83 -20.11 -4.08
N LEU A 208 0.13 -19.52 -4.79
CA LEU A 208 1.10 -20.20 -5.63
C LEU A 208 2.51 -19.75 -5.24
N ARG A 209 3.22 -20.53 -4.40
CA ARG A 209 4.54 -20.18 -3.83
C ARG A 209 5.61 -19.83 -4.86
N ALA A 210 5.49 -20.34 -6.08
CA ALA A 210 6.46 -20.09 -7.15
C ALA A 210 6.44 -18.63 -7.61
N SER A 211 5.27 -17.99 -7.62
CA SER A 211 5.06 -16.63 -8.14
C SER A 211 4.56 -15.63 -7.11
N MET A 212 4.26 -16.09 -5.89
CA MET A 212 3.65 -15.26 -4.85
C MET A 212 4.45 -15.33 -3.55
N LEU A 213 4.29 -14.30 -2.73
CA LEU A 213 4.59 -14.34 -1.31
C LEU A 213 3.42 -13.70 -0.56
N CYS A 214 3.23 -14.01 0.71
CA CYS A 214 2.28 -13.26 1.52
C CYS A 214 2.95 -12.60 2.73
N ALA A 215 2.38 -11.47 3.12
CA ALA A 215 2.80 -10.73 4.29
C ALA A 215 1.56 -10.20 5.02
N GLY A 216 1.68 -10.07 6.33
CA GLY A 216 0.57 -9.61 7.16
C GLY A 216 0.94 -9.57 8.62
N GLN A 217 -0.07 -9.34 9.45
CA GLN A 217 0.01 -9.51 10.89
C GLN A 217 -0.92 -10.68 11.27
N PRO A 218 -0.49 -11.63 12.13
CA PRO A 218 -1.33 -12.77 12.52
C PRO A 218 -2.70 -12.37 13.10
N GLN A 219 -2.74 -11.23 13.80
CA GLN A 219 -3.93 -10.67 14.40
C GLN A 219 -4.78 -9.83 13.43
N GLY A 220 -4.33 -9.66 12.19
CA GLY A 220 -4.90 -8.71 11.24
C GLY A 220 -4.64 -7.24 11.60
N GLY A 221 -5.49 -6.34 11.14
CA GLY A 221 -5.46 -4.92 11.47
C GLY A 221 -4.41 -4.10 10.70
N ARG A 222 -3.60 -4.73 9.83
CA ARG A 222 -2.64 -4.05 8.95
C ARG A 222 -2.52 -4.80 7.64
N ASP A 223 -2.70 -4.08 6.54
CA ASP A 223 -2.60 -4.64 5.19
C ASP A 223 -2.55 -3.55 4.11
N ALA A 224 -2.22 -3.94 2.88
CA ALA A 224 -2.57 -3.21 1.67
C ALA A 224 -4.07 -3.35 1.38
N CYS A 225 -4.64 -2.41 0.62
CA CYS A 225 -6.05 -2.46 0.25
C CYS A 225 -6.26 -1.97 -1.20
N GLN A 226 -7.51 -1.79 -1.64
CA GLN A 226 -7.84 -1.32 -2.98
C GLN A 226 -7.13 0.01 -3.28
N GLY A 227 -6.50 0.09 -4.45
CA GLY A 227 -5.69 1.25 -4.86
C GLY A 227 -4.21 1.16 -4.53
N ASP A 228 -3.77 0.21 -3.65
CA ASP A 228 -2.36 -0.09 -3.40
C ASP A 228 -1.80 -1.09 -4.42
N SER A 229 -2.64 -1.74 -5.22
CA SER A 229 -2.27 -2.72 -6.26
C SER A 229 -1.05 -2.28 -7.07
N GLY A 230 -0.04 -3.15 -7.21
CA GLY A 230 1.22 -2.84 -7.88
C GLY A 230 2.22 -2.03 -7.05
N GLY A 231 1.81 -1.55 -5.88
CA GLY A 231 2.69 -0.85 -4.92
C GLY A 231 3.73 -1.77 -4.27
N PRO A 232 4.78 -1.20 -3.66
CA PRO A 232 5.91 -1.96 -3.14
C PRO A 232 5.64 -2.60 -1.77
N LEU A 233 6.07 -3.86 -1.62
CA LEU A 233 6.41 -4.47 -0.34
C LEU A 233 7.93 -4.49 -0.22
N VAL A 234 8.47 -3.82 0.80
CA VAL A 234 9.91 -3.61 0.98
C VAL A 234 10.38 -4.27 2.28
N ALA A 235 11.46 -5.00 2.20
CA ALA A 235 12.15 -5.57 3.36
C ALA A 235 13.67 -5.44 3.19
N GLN A 236 14.39 -5.10 4.25
CA GLN A 236 15.86 -4.99 4.26
C GLN A 236 16.41 -4.08 3.13
N GLY A 237 15.67 -3.00 2.80
CA GLY A 237 16.05 -2.06 1.73
C GLY A 237 15.89 -2.61 0.30
N ARG A 238 15.17 -3.69 0.10
CA ARG A 238 14.91 -4.32 -1.19
C ARG A 238 13.42 -4.43 -1.47
N LEU A 239 13.04 -4.30 -2.73
CA LEU A 239 11.71 -4.67 -3.20
C LEU A 239 11.59 -6.19 -3.22
N ILE A 240 10.65 -6.73 -2.43
CA ILE A 240 10.40 -8.18 -2.33
C ILE A 240 9.05 -8.58 -2.93
N GLY A 241 8.08 -7.67 -2.98
CA GLY A 241 6.73 -7.96 -3.48
C GLY A 241 6.08 -6.76 -4.14
N LEU A 242 5.12 -7.04 -5.04
CA LEU A 242 4.16 -6.06 -5.56
C LEU A 242 2.79 -6.42 -5.03
N VAL A 243 2.04 -5.46 -4.50
CA VAL A 243 0.66 -5.68 -4.03
C VAL A 243 -0.17 -6.29 -5.17
N SER A 244 -0.79 -7.45 -4.93
CA SER A 244 -1.52 -8.19 -5.95
C SER A 244 -2.97 -8.43 -5.56
N TRP A 245 -3.25 -9.22 -4.52
CA TRP A 245 -4.60 -9.58 -4.12
C TRP A 245 -4.70 -10.00 -2.65
N GLY A 246 -5.91 -10.26 -2.18
CA GLY A 246 -6.22 -10.79 -0.85
C GLY A 246 -7.72 -10.97 -0.66
N SER A 247 -8.14 -11.64 0.40
CA SER A 247 -9.54 -11.78 0.81
C SER A 247 -9.87 -10.76 1.90
N GLY A 248 -10.43 -9.62 1.49
CA GLY A 248 -10.58 -8.44 2.35
C GLY A 248 -9.26 -7.68 2.54
N CYS A 249 -9.24 -6.74 3.51
CA CYS A 249 -8.04 -5.99 3.86
C CYS A 249 -7.85 -6.04 5.37
N GLY A 250 -6.68 -6.50 5.81
CA GLY A 250 -6.31 -6.56 7.23
C GLY A 250 -7.15 -7.52 8.08
N GLN A 251 -7.79 -8.51 7.47
CA GLN A 251 -8.58 -9.51 8.19
C GLN A 251 -7.67 -10.54 8.86
N PRO A 252 -7.95 -10.95 10.12
CA PRO A 252 -7.23 -12.05 10.75
C PRO A 252 -7.32 -13.32 9.90
N GLY A 253 -6.18 -13.98 9.68
CA GLY A 253 -6.12 -15.23 8.90
C GLY A 253 -6.17 -15.07 7.38
N SER A 254 -6.33 -13.84 6.86
CA SER A 254 -6.36 -13.54 5.43
C SER A 254 -5.26 -12.54 5.07
N PRO A 255 -3.98 -12.96 5.03
CA PRO A 255 -2.86 -12.08 4.75
C PRO A 255 -2.89 -11.56 3.31
N GLY A 256 -2.34 -10.36 3.08
CA GLY A 256 -2.14 -9.83 1.73
C GLY A 256 -1.21 -10.73 0.92
N VAL A 257 -1.53 -10.91 -0.36
CA VAL A 257 -0.74 -11.68 -1.32
C VAL A 257 -0.08 -10.73 -2.32
N TYR A 258 1.20 -10.95 -2.55
CA TYR A 258 2.07 -10.11 -3.35
C TYR A 258 2.70 -10.93 -4.46
N THR A 259 2.90 -10.36 -5.65
CA THR A 259 3.77 -10.96 -6.66
C THR A 259 5.19 -11.05 -6.12
N ARG A 260 5.79 -12.22 -6.16
CA ARG A 260 7.18 -12.45 -5.72
C ARG A 260 8.14 -11.79 -6.71
N VAL A 261 8.92 -10.79 -6.26
CA VAL A 261 9.75 -9.97 -7.15
C VAL A 261 10.90 -10.74 -7.79
N SER A 262 11.36 -11.83 -7.19
CA SER A 262 12.35 -12.70 -7.83
C SER A 262 11.88 -13.28 -9.18
N GLU A 263 10.58 -13.42 -9.40
CA GLU A 263 9.99 -13.77 -10.69
C GLU A 263 10.15 -12.63 -11.71
N VAL A 264 9.90 -11.39 -11.27
CA VAL A 264 10.12 -10.18 -12.10
C VAL A 264 11.58 -10.10 -12.54
N VAL A 265 12.53 -10.28 -11.59
CA VAL A 265 13.97 -10.28 -11.88
C VAL A 265 14.31 -11.32 -12.93
N SER A 266 13.86 -12.57 -12.75
CA SER A 266 14.18 -13.64 -13.70
C SER A 266 13.65 -13.37 -15.11
N THR A 267 12.45 -12.79 -15.23
CA THR A 267 11.86 -12.43 -16.52
C THR A 267 12.62 -11.29 -17.20
N LEU A 268 12.99 -10.25 -16.44
CA LEU A 268 13.75 -9.12 -17.00
C LEU A 268 15.17 -9.50 -17.44
N THR A 269 15.80 -10.47 -16.76
CA THR A 269 17.14 -10.95 -17.10
C THR A 269 17.16 -11.94 -18.25
N ALA A 270 16.07 -12.66 -18.49
CA ALA A 270 15.94 -13.62 -19.59
C ALA A 270 15.76 -12.92 -20.96
N ASP A 271 15.36 -11.66 -20.98
CA ASP A 271 15.13 -10.85 -22.18
C ASP A 271 16.41 -10.14 -22.70
N HIS A 272 17.55 -10.35 -22.02
CA HIS A 272 18.88 -9.82 -22.41
C HIS A 272 19.84 -10.94 -22.80
#